data_3782f7d0e6003dbfefdaa96b1c75415f
#
_entry.id   3782f7d0e6003dbfefdaa96b1c75415f
#
_cell.length_a   1.000
_cell.length_b   1.000
_cell.length_c   1.000
_cell.angle_alpha   90.00
_cell.angle_beta   90.00
_cell.angle_gamma   90.00
#
_symmetry.space_group_name_H-M   'P 1'
#
loop_
_entity.id
_entity.type
_entity.pdbx_description
1 polymer ?
#
loop_
_entity_poly.entity_id
_entity_poly.type
_entity_poly.pdbx_seq_one_letter_code
_entity_poly.pdbx_strand_id
1 'polypeptide(L)'
;MRGARELMATLANEMALVHRHGRHILLDGEPTAILWLGATAAVTLGNGSVCWIEDGAEPSACAVHAGAILSACRDPAGAGVVTGGDDGAVRRVLPDGGVEELGRFERGWVEHLVSSPASGLLVAGIGREAVVWTRGATEPSHRYAVGSTIGGLALDGKGKRLGIAHYNGATLVYASTPSSGRLALNWIGSQLACTLSPDGRYLITALQETGLHGWQLPELRDMRMSGYAAKTRSFSWDRRAKWLATSGDARAILWPFEGKTGPMGKAPLLLAERKGALVTRVAFHPRDDVLAVGYSDGTMLLVRPADDRTLLLDDGGAYITALAWSDDGARLGWGDEDGRIGILDMEARA
;
A
#
# COMPACT_ATOMS: atom_id res chain seq x y z
N MET A 1 15.97 -8.67 -20.99
CA MET A 1 14.70 -8.52 -20.24
C MET A 1 13.98 -7.30 -20.77
N ARG A 2 12.77 -7.45 -21.30
CA ARG A 2 11.93 -6.31 -21.70
C ARG A 2 11.17 -5.87 -20.46
N GLY A 3 11.44 -4.66 -19.97
CA GLY A 3 10.73 -4.10 -18.83
C GLY A 3 9.31 -3.65 -19.20
N ALA A 4 8.47 -3.35 -18.18
CA ALA A 4 7.09 -2.87 -18.36
C ALA A 4 6.98 -1.69 -19.36
N ARG A 5 8.04 -0.87 -19.46
CA ARG A 5 8.15 0.24 -20.39
C ARG A 5 8.20 -0.21 -21.86
N GLU A 6 8.89 -1.30 -22.16
CA GLU A 6 8.95 -1.87 -23.52
C GLU A 6 7.63 -2.55 -23.91
N LEU A 7 6.99 -3.21 -22.94
CA LEU A 7 5.68 -3.83 -23.14
C LEU A 7 4.63 -2.80 -23.56
N MET A 8 4.60 -1.63 -22.91
CA MET A 8 3.70 -0.52 -23.29
C MET A 8 4.00 0.07 -24.68
N ALA A 9 5.21 -0.07 -25.19
CA ALA A 9 5.58 0.41 -26.53
C ALA A 9 5.17 -0.58 -27.63
N THR A 10 4.96 -1.85 -27.30
CA THR A 10 4.81 -2.95 -28.29
C THR A 10 3.34 -3.39 -28.45
N LEU A 11 2.48 -3.17 -27.44
CA LEU A 11 1.12 -3.73 -27.41
C LEU A 11 0.04 -2.65 -27.53
N ALA A 12 -0.23 -2.20 -28.74
CA ALA A 12 -1.49 -1.58 -29.08
C ALA A 12 -2.47 -2.72 -29.44
N ASN A 13 -3.31 -3.18 -28.50
CA ASN A 13 -4.25 -4.26 -28.79
C ASN A 13 -5.53 -4.19 -27.96
N GLU A 14 -6.65 -4.52 -28.57
CA GLU A 14 -8.01 -4.42 -28.06
C GLU A 14 -8.37 -5.44 -26.95
N MET A 15 -7.53 -6.45 -26.68
CA MET A 15 -7.78 -7.43 -25.61
C MET A 15 -6.92 -7.14 -24.37
N ALA A 16 -7.53 -7.29 -23.20
CA ALA A 16 -6.86 -7.16 -21.93
C ALA A 16 -5.64 -8.10 -21.82
N LEU A 17 -4.55 -7.59 -21.27
CA LEU A 17 -3.26 -8.30 -21.25
C LEU A 17 -3.32 -9.57 -20.42
N VAL A 18 -4.11 -9.58 -19.35
CA VAL A 18 -4.26 -10.73 -18.45
C VAL A 18 -4.74 -11.98 -19.17
N HIS A 19 -5.55 -11.84 -20.20
CA HIS A 19 -6.04 -12.98 -21.00
C HIS A 19 -4.96 -13.65 -21.85
N ARG A 20 -3.82 -12.98 -22.06
CA ARG A 20 -2.72 -13.50 -22.90
C ARG A 20 -1.49 -13.89 -22.09
N HIS A 21 -1.19 -13.13 -21.05
CA HIS A 21 0.08 -13.20 -20.31
C HIS A 21 -0.12 -13.30 -18.80
N GLY A 22 -1.36 -13.49 -18.36
CA GLY A 22 -1.72 -13.60 -16.97
C GLY A 22 -2.65 -14.76 -16.68
N ARG A 23 -3.12 -14.80 -15.45
CA ARG A 23 -4.12 -15.77 -14.99
C ARG A 23 -5.08 -15.12 -14.02
N HIS A 24 -6.33 -15.60 -14.01
CA HIS A 24 -7.29 -15.31 -12.96
C HIS A 24 -7.44 -16.51 -12.02
N ILE A 25 -7.56 -16.21 -10.75
CA ILE A 25 -7.79 -17.19 -9.68
C ILE A 25 -8.96 -16.66 -8.87
N LEU A 26 -9.93 -17.51 -8.57
CA LEU A 26 -11.03 -17.16 -7.67
C LEU A 26 -10.71 -17.71 -6.28
N LEU A 27 -10.69 -16.82 -5.28
CA LEU A 27 -10.50 -17.17 -3.88
C LEU A 27 -11.82 -17.03 -3.12
N ASP A 28 -11.94 -17.75 -2.02
CA ASP A 28 -13.09 -17.70 -1.13
C ASP A 28 -12.92 -16.54 -0.12
N GLY A 29 -13.16 -15.32 -0.56
CA GLY A 29 -13.14 -14.11 0.27
C GLY A 29 -12.55 -12.90 -0.43
N GLU A 30 -12.91 -11.71 0.05
CA GLU A 30 -12.43 -10.44 -0.46
C GLU A 30 -10.93 -10.23 -0.15
N PRO A 31 -10.08 -9.99 -1.14
CA PRO A 31 -8.66 -9.68 -0.93
C PRO A 31 -8.48 -8.34 -0.23
N THR A 32 -7.83 -8.32 0.92
CA THR A 32 -7.52 -7.09 1.66
C THR A 32 -6.13 -6.54 1.33
N ALA A 33 -5.17 -7.41 0.98
CA ALA A 33 -3.86 -7.05 0.48
C ALA A 33 -3.23 -8.17 -0.36
N ILE A 34 -2.28 -7.80 -1.22
CA ILE A 34 -1.37 -8.71 -1.93
C ILE A 34 0.06 -8.33 -1.57
N LEU A 35 0.84 -9.31 -1.15
CA LEU A 35 2.24 -9.14 -0.75
C LEU A 35 3.11 -10.15 -1.50
N TRP A 36 4.22 -9.69 -2.04
CA TRP A 36 5.12 -10.56 -2.80
C TRP A 36 6.33 -11.00 -1.95
N LEU A 37 6.62 -12.29 -1.96
CA LEU A 37 7.83 -12.91 -1.43
C LEU A 37 8.58 -13.57 -2.58
N GLY A 38 9.43 -12.82 -3.27
CA GLY A 38 10.01 -13.26 -4.53
C GLY A 38 8.94 -13.52 -5.58
N ALA A 39 8.79 -14.77 -6.01
CA ALA A 39 7.80 -15.21 -7.00
C ALA A 39 6.44 -15.60 -6.40
N THR A 40 6.36 -15.80 -5.09
CA THR A 40 5.15 -16.21 -4.37
C THR A 40 4.33 -14.99 -3.96
N ALA A 41 3.04 -14.98 -4.26
CA ALA A 41 2.10 -13.98 -3.76
C ALA A 41 1.38 -14.50 -2.51
N ALA A 42 1.40 -13.72 -1.44
CA ALA A 42 0.53 -13.89 -0.29
C ALA A 42 -0.67 -12.96 -0.43
N VAL A 43 -1.87 -13.50 -0.49
CA VAL A 43 -3.13 -12.75 -0.54
C VAL A 43 -3.82 -12.89 0.79
N THR A 44 -4.05 -11.78 1.47
CA THR A 44 -4.82 -11.75 2.72
C THR A 44 -6.29 -11.50 2.41
N LEU A 45 -7.18 -12.18 3.12
CA LEU A 45 -8.61 -12.20 2.84
C LEU A 45 -9.44 -11.65 4.01
N GLY A 46 -10.56 -11.04 3.68
CA GLY A 46 -11.55 -10.55 4.64
C GLY A 46 -12.23 -11.64 5.48
N ASN A 47 -12.10 -12.91 5.09
CA ASN A 47 -12.57 -14.05 5.89
C ASN A 47 -11.53 -14.56 6.93
N GLY A 48 -10.40 -13.85 7.11
CA GLY A 48 -9.36 -14.19 8.08
C GLY A 48 -8.29 -15.16 7.59
N SER A 49 -8.30 -15.51 6.31
CA SER A 49 -7.34 -16.44 5.72
C SER A 49 -6.20 -15.73 4.99
N VAL A 50 -5.06 -16.39 4.87
CA VAL A 50 -3.97 -16.04 3.95
C VAL A 50 -3.88 -17.13 2.89
N CYS A 51 -3.90 -16.73 1.62
CA CYS A 51 -3.76 -17.63 0.49
C CYS A 51 -2.40 -17.41 -0.18
N TRP A 52 -1.63 -18.47 -0.34
CA TRP A 52 -0.35 -18.47 -1.03
C TRP A 52 -0.54 -18.92 -2.48
N ILE A 53 -0.01 -18.14 -3.41
CA ILE A 53 -0.11 -18.38 -4.85
C ILE A 53 1.29 -18.45 -5.43
N GLU A 54 1.62 -19.62 -5.99
CA GLU A 54 2.88 -19.91 -6.66
C GLU A 54 2.65 -20.26 -8.13
N ASP A 55 3.68 -20.10 -8.96
CA ASP A 55 3.58 -20.50 -10.35
C ASP A 55 3.52 -22.03 -10.48
N GLY A 56 2.55 -22.52 -11.25
CA GLY A 56 2.38 -23.95 -11.50
C GLY A 56 1.83 -24.78 -10.33
N ALA A 57 1.47 -24.15 -9.21
CA ALA A 57 0.85 -24.82 -8.07
C ALA A 57 -0.60 -24.34 -7.85
N GLU A 58 -1.42 -25.20 -7.24
CA GLU A 58 -2.74 -24.80 -6.75
C GLU A 58 -2.58 -23.84 -5.57
N PRO A 59 -3.45 -22.82 -5.46
CA PRO A 59 -3.44 -21.91 -4.32
C PRO A 59 -3.63 -22.67 -2.99
N SER A 60 -2.80 -22.35 -2.00
CA SER A 60 -2.93 -22.95 -0.67
C SER A 60 -3.37 -21.88 0.34
N ALA A 61 -4.46 -22.13 1.07
CA ALA A 61 -5.00 -21.21 2.05
C ALA A 61 -4.85 -21.75 3.48
N CYS A 62 -4.51 -20.87 4.41
CA CYS A 62 -4.52 -21.18 5.84
C CYS A 62 -5.38 -20.17 6.59
N ALA A 63 -6.21 -20.66 7.52
CA ALA A 63 -6.96 -19.82 8.43
C ALA A 63 -6.02 -19.20 9.48
N VAL A 64 -6.05 -17.88 9.60
CA VAL A 64 -5.14 -17.13 10.44
C VAL A 64 -5.87 -16.40 11.56
N HIS A 65 -6.97 -15.72 11.26
CA HIS A 65 -7.77 -14.95 12.22
C HIS A 65 -9.20 -15.51 12.34
N ALA A 66 -9.82 -15.33 13.49
CA ALA A 66 -11.21 -15.73 13.71
C ALA A 66 -12.21 -14.78 13.03
N GLY A 67 -11.78 -13.60 12.64
CA GLY A 67 -12.52 -12.59 11.90
C GLY A 67 -11.69 -12.08 10.71
N ALA A 68 -11.92 -10.83 10.30
CA ALA A 68 -11.29 -10.27 9.11
C ALA A 68 -9.80 -9.91 9.32
N ILE A 69 -8.98 -10.12 8.30
CA ILE A 69 -7.65 -9.49 8.22
C ILE A 69 -7.84 -8.05 7.77
N LEU A 70 -7.52 -7.11 8.66
CA LEU A 70 -7.68 -5.67 8.41
C LEU A 70 -6.42 -5.03 7.82
N SER A 71 -5.25 -5.58 8.14
CA SER A 71 -3.97 -5.07 7.68
C SER A 71 -2.94 -6.17 7.51
N ALA A 72 -2.01 -5.96 6.60
CA ALA A 72 -0.91 -6.89 6.37
C ALA A 72 0.35 -6.16 5.88
N CYS A 73 1.50 -6.72 6.20
CA CYS A 73 2.79 -6.27 5.69
C CYS A 73 3.75 -7.47 5.56
N ARG A 74 4.87 -7.27 4.87
CA ARG A 74 5.91 -8.30 4.81
C ARG A 74 6.57 -8.47 6.18
N ASP A 75 6.89 -9.69 6.55
CA ASP A 75 7.69 -9.92 7.75
C ASP A 75 9.08 -9.27 7.61
N PRO A 76 9.47 -8.36 8.53
CA PRO A 76 10.79 -7.73 8.46
C PRO A 76 11.96 -8.71 8.64
N ALA A 77 11.71 -9.94 9.14
CA ALA A 77 12.68 -11.02 9.16
C ALA A 77 12.81 -11.74 7.81
N GLY A 78 11.88 -11.50 6.89
CA GLY A 78 11.91 -12.03 5.52
C GLY A 78 11.30 -13.43 5.36
N ALA A 79 10.74 -14.01 6.44
CA ALA A 79 10.26 -15.39 6.43
C ALA A 79 8.83 -15.56 5.86
N GLY A 80 8.01 -14.49 5.88
CA GLY A 80 6.62 -14.57 5.49
C GLY A 80 5.93 -13.22 5.47
N VAL A 81 4.68 -13.19 5.86
CA VAL A 81 3.88 -11.97 6.05
C VAL A 81 3.43 -11.83 7.49
N VAL A 82 3.12 -10.60 7.90
CA VAL A 82 2.49 -10.33 9.20
C VAL A 82 1.11 -9.75 8.93
N THR A 83 0.13 -10.26 9.66
CA THR A 83 -1.28 -9.90 9.54
C THR A 83 -1.81 -9.34 10.86
N GLY A 84 -2.74 -8.40 10.76
CA GLY A 84 -3.50 -7.86 11.87
C GLY A 84 -4.99 -8.03 11.64
N GLY A 85 -5.68 -8.57 12.63
CA GLY A 85 -7.10 -8.90 12.54
C GLY A 85 -7.99 -8.05 13.44
N ASP A 86 -9.29 -8.15 13.18
CA ASP A 86 -10.34 -7.60 14.06
C ASP A 86 -10.49 -8.40 15.37
N ASP A 87 -9.87 -9.60 15.45
CA ASP A 87 -9.73 -10.39 16.67
C ASP A 87 -8.65 -9.84 17.62
N GLY A 88 -8.02 -8.71 17.27
CA GLY A 88 -6.99 -8.04 18.05
C GLY A 88 -5.61 -8.73 18.05
N ALA A 89 -5.41 -9.71 17.18
CA ALA A 89 -4.13 -10.42 17.10
C ALA A 89 -3.23 -9.85 16.00
N VAL A 90 -1.92 -9.90 16.26
CA VAL A 90 -0.85 -9.73 15.27
C VAL A 90 -0.19 -11.08 15.08
N ARG A 91 -0.19 -11.61 13.87
CA ARG A 91 0.34 -12.92 13.54
C ARG A 91 1.32 -12.91 12.39
N ARG A 92 2.41 -13.65 12.54
CA ARG A 92 3.32 -14.01 11.44
C ARG A 92 2.79 -15.26 10.76
N VAL A 93 2.76 -15.26 9.43
CA VAL A 93 2.27 -16.37 8.61
C VAL A 93 3.37 -16.75 7.62
N LEU A 94 3.74 -18.02 7.62
CA LEU A 94 4.79 -18.57 6.77
C LEU A 94 4.19 -19.27 5.54
N PRO A 95 4.94 -19.39 4.43
CA PRO A 95 4.45 -20.05 3.22
C PRO A 95 4.10 -21.54 3.41
N ASP A 96 4.71 -22.21 4.38
CA ASP A 96 4.41 -23.59 4.76
C ASP A 96 3.12 -23.76 5.59
N GLY A 97 2.40 -22.65 5.84
CA GLY A 97 1.19 -22.61 6.66
C GLY A 97 1.44 -22.41 8.16
N GLY A 98 2.70 -22.27 8.58
CA GLY A 98 3.04 -21.97 9.98
C GLY A 98 2.49 -20.60 10.39
N VAL A 99 1.83 -20.54 11.58
CA VAL A 99 1.27 -19.31 12.15
C VAL A 99 1.82 -19.10 13.55
N GLU A 100 2.42 -17.93 13.79
CA GLU A 100 2.97 -17.51 15.07
C GLU A 100 2.29 -16.23 15.56
N GLU A 101 1.75 -16.22 16.78
CA GLU A 101 1.16 -15.03 17.37
C GLU A 101 2.27 -14.15 17.98
N LEU A 102 2.40 -12.91 17.48
CA LEU A 102 3.37 -11.89 17.93
C LEU A 102 2.79 -10.98 19.01
N GLY A 103 1.47 -11.01 19.19
CA GLY A 103 0.77 -10.23 20.19
C GLY A 103 -0.72 -10.30 20.05
N ARG A 104 -1.42 -10.13 21.18
CA ARG A 104 -2.88 -10.07 21.25
C ARG A 104 -3.31 -8.89 22.11
N PHE A 105 -4.29 -8.14 21.62
CA PHE A 105 -4.79 -6.92 22.24
C PHE A 105 -6.29 -7.08 22.51
N GLU A 106 -6.67 -7.25 23.75
CA GLU A 106 -8.07 -7.54 24.16
C GLU A 106 -9.09 -6.46 23.77
N ARG A 107 -8.63 -5.24 23.57
CA ARG A 107 -9.46 -4.09 23.22
C ARG A 107 -8.88 -3.33 22.06
N GLY A 108 -9.20 -3.74 20.85
CA GLY A 108 -8.83 -3.00 19.66
C GLY A 108 -8.52 -3.90 18.47
N TRP A 109 -8.91 -3.44 17.32
CA TRP A 109 -8.58 -4.05 16.04
C TRP A 109 -7.16 -3.64 15.62
N VAL A 110 -6.49 -4.51 14.90
CA VAL A 110 -5.17 -4.21 14.32
C VAL A 110 -5.37 -3.69 12.90
N GLU A 111 -5.77 -2.42 12.80
CA GLU A 111 -6.14 -1.79 11.51
C GLU A 111 -4.94 -1.35 10.67
N HIS A 112 -3.77 -1.22 11.30
CA HIS A 112 -2.57 -0.71 10.62
C HIS A 112 -1.35 -1.55 10.95
N LEU A 113 -0.67 -2.04 9.91
CA LEU A 113 0.63 -2.68 10.00
C LEU A 113 1.58 -2.05 8.99
N VAL A 114 2.78 -1.74 9.44
CA VAL A 114 3.88 -1.35 8.55
C VAL A 114 5.16 -2.04 8.99
N SER A 115 5.99 -2.41 8.04
CA SER A 115 7.28 -3.02 8.30
C SER A 115 8.39 -2.39 7.47
N SER A 116 9.60 -2.54 7.92
CA SER A 116 10.80 -2.16 7.20
C SER A 116 11.84 -3.28 7.28
N PRO A 117 12.03 -4.05 6.21
CA PRO A 117 13.12 -5.04 6.14
C PRO A 117 14.49 -4.42 6.36
N ALA A 118 14.70 -3.16 5.94
CA ALA A 118 15.96 -2.44 6.09
C ALA A 118 16.36 -2.22 7.57
N SER A 119 15.39 -1.82 8.41
CA SER A 119 15.61 -1.62 9.86
C SER A 119 15.25 -2.83 10.71
N GLY A 120 14.53 -3.80 10.14
CA GLY A 120 14.01 -4.96 10.86
C GLY A 120 12.84 -4.63 11.79
N LEU A 121 12.13 -3.53 11.55
CA LEU A 121 11.02 -3.10 12.40
C LEU A 121 9.68 -3.55 11.85
N LEU A 122 8.81 -3.97 12.75
CA LEU A 122 7.37 -4.12 12.56
C LEU A 122 6.66 -3.14 13.50
N VAL A 123 5.63 -2.46 13.01
CA VAL A 123 4.81 -1.57 13.82
C VAL A 123 3.34 -1.86 13.56
N ALA A 124 2.57 -2.05 14.63
CA ALA A 124 1.12 -2.21 14.60
C ALA A 124 0.44 -1.00 15.25
N GLY A 125 -0.62 -0.50 14.62
CA GLY A 125 -1.50 0.53 15.16
C GLY A 125 -2.75 -0.11 15.76
N ILE A 126 -2.94 0.06 17.08
CA ILE A 126 -4.06 -0.47 17.83
C ILE A 126 -4.68 0.66 18.66
N GLY A 127 -5.87 1.11 18.29
CA GLY A 127 -6.52 2.22 18.96
C GLY A 127 -5.64 3.48 18.98
N ARG A 128 -5.06 3.84 20.13
CA ARG A 128 -4.19 5.01 20.29
C ARG A 128 -2.72 4.66 20.51
N GLU A 129 -2.32 3.42 20.26
CA GLU A 129 -0.96 2.96 20.48
C GLU A 129 -0.34 2.42 19.17
N ALA A 130 0.87 2.88 18.86
CA ALA A 130 1.74 2.25 17.88
C ALA A 130 2.71 1.33 18.63
N VAL A 131 2.58 0.03 18.41
CA VAL A 131 3.34 -1.03 19.08
C VAL A 131 4.45 -1.48 18.15
N VAL A 132 5.68 -1.59 18.67
CA VAL A 132 6.88 -1.82 17.86
C VAL A 132 7.55 -3.13 18.25
N TRP A 133 7.90 -3.95 17.25
CA TRP A 133 8.75 -5.13 17.36
C TRP A 133 10.04 -4.91 16.58
N THR A 134 11.14 -5.46 17.09
CA THR A 134 12.40 -5.55 16.38
C THR A 134 12.50 -6.87 15.61
N ARG A 135 13.47 -6.98 14.70
CA ARG A 135 13.65 -8.15 13.83
C ARG A 135 13.64 -9.46 14.60
N GLY A 136 12.74 -10.37 14.22
CA GLY A 136 12.63 -11.70 14.79
C GLY A 136 12.08 -11.76 16.22
N ALA A 137 11.73 -10.62 16.82
CA ALA A 137 11.13 -10.62 18.14
C ALA A 137 9.69 -11.16 18.09
N THR A 138 9.32 -11.93 19.11
CA THR A 138 7.94 -12.41 19.35
C THR A 138 7.18 -11.50 20.32
N GLU A 139 7.90 -10.63 21.04
CA GLU A 139 7.33 -9.67 21.98
C GLU A 139 7.60 -8.22 21.54
N PRO A 140 6.70 -7.29 21.82
CA PRO A 140 6.91 -5.87 21.54
C PRO A 140 8.10 -5.30 22.31
N SER A 141 8.92 -4.51 21.64
CA SER A 141 10.04 -3.81 22.28
C SER A 141 9.61 -2.54 23.02
N HIS A 142 8.66 -1.80 22.47
CA HIS A 142 8.14 -0.56 23.07
C HIS A 142 6.86 -0.09 22.37
N ARG A 143 6.27 0.99 22.88
CA ARG A 143 5.01 1.57 22.38
C ARG A 143 5.07 3.09 22.33
N TYR A 144 4.34 3.67 21.37
CA TYR A 144 4.08 5.12 21.27
C TYR A 144 2.58 5.37 21.44
N ALA A 145 2.18 6.01 22.53
CA ALA A 145 0.81 6.47 22.71
C ALA A 145 0.62 7.84 22.04
N VAL A 146 -0.49 8.02 21.35
CA VAL A 146 -0.94 9.30 20.75
C VAL A 146 -2.28 9.76 21.34
N GLY A 147 -2.66 10.99 21.06
CA GLY A 147 -3.82 11.61 21.69
C GLY A 147 -5.19 11.06 21.29
N SER A 148 -5.28 10.41 20.12
CA SER A 148 -6.52 9.85 19.57
C SER A 148 -6.23 8.59 18.74
N THR A 149 -7.30 7.93 18.26
CA THR A 149 -7.18 6.73 17.43
C THR A 149 -6.26 6.97 16.24
N ILE A 150 -5.38 6.01 15.99
CA ILE A 150 -4.48 6.01 14.84
C ILE A 150 -5.30 5.80 13.58
N GLY A 151 -5.13 6.67 12.60
CA GLY A 151 -5.75 6.54 11.28
C GLY A 151 -4.77 6.09 10.19
N GLY A 152 -3.48 5.97 10.53
CA GLY A 152 -2.47 5.47 9.60
C GLY A 152 -1.07 5.47 10.18
N LEU A 153 -0.23 4.58 9.66
CA LEU A 153 1.19 4.45 10.00
C LEU A 153 2.03 4.50 8.72
N ALA A 154 3.22 5.10 8.81
CA ALA A 154 4.20 5.07 7.73
C ALA A 154 5.62 5.06 8.28
N LEU A 155 6.47 4.17 7.76
CA LEU A 155 7.92 4.21 7.98
C LEU A 155 8.61 4.88 6.79
N ASP A 156 9.67 5.65 7.05
CA ASP A 156 10.50 6.18 5.97
C ASP A 156 11.30 5.06 5.27
N GLY A 157 11.87 5.34 4.10
CA GLY A 157 12.58 4.34 3.29
C GLY A 157 13.76 3.65 4.01
N LYS A 158 14.26 4.23 5.10
CA LYS A 158 15.31 3.64 5.95
C LYS A 158 14.74 2.94 7.19
N GLY A 159 13.44 3.02 7.40
CA GLY A 159 12.76 2.50 8.60
C GLY A 159 13.20 3.16 9.90
N LYS A 160 13.69 4.40 9.85
CA LYS A 160 14.17 5.14 11.03
C LYS A 160 13.10 6.00 11.67
N ARG A 161 12.26 6.63 10.85
CA ARG A 161 11.19 7.51 11.32
C ARG A 161 9.84 6.88 11.07
N LEU A 162 8.97 6.99 12.06
CA LEU A 162 7.60 6.54 12.03
C LEU A 162 6.66 7.75 12.07
N GLY A 163 5.85 7.91 11.05
CA GLY A 163 4.71 8.82 11.01
C GLY A 163 3.48 8.09 11.53
N ILE A 164 2.78 8.72 12.46
CA ILE A 164 1.55 8.22 13.09
C ILE A 164 0.46 9.26 12.83
N ALA A 165 -0.44 9.00 11.90
CA ALA A 165 -1.58 9.86 11.62
C ALA A 165 -2.69 9.62 12.65
N HIS A 166 -3.36 10.69 13.10
CA HIS A 166 -4.43 10.63 14.09
C HIS A 166 -5.36 11.85 13.95
N TYR A 167 -6.35 12.00 14.82
CA TYR A 167 -7.18 13.20 14.83
C TYR A 167 -6.35 14.44 15.16
N ASN A 168 -6.55 15.51 14.40
CA ASN A 168 -5.85 16.79 14.45
C ASN A 168 -4.36 16.73 14.08
N GLY A 169 -3.95 15.78 13.21
CA GLY A 169 -2.63 15.81 12.61
C GLY A 169 -1.88 14.48 12.63
N ALA A 170 -0.58 14.56 12.81
CA ALA A 170 0.30 13.42 12.89
C ALA A 170 1.38 13.62 13.97
N THR A 171 1.93 12.52 14.44
CA THR A 171 3.12 12.49 15.29
C THR A 171 4.26 11.80 14.56
N LEU A 172 5.41 12.45 14.47
CA LEU A 172 6.63 11.85 13.92
C LEU A 172 7.57 11.47 15.06
N VAL A 173 8.04 10.22 15.06
CA VAL A 173 8.99 9.69 16.06
C VAL A 173 10.13 8.95 15.39
N TYR A 174 11.24 8.73 16.09
CA TYR A 174 12.25 7.74 15.69
C TYR A 174 11.77 6.36 16.13
N ALA A 175 11.53 5.48 15.15
CA ALA A 175 10.81 4.22 15.35
C ALA A 175 11.45 3.26 16.36
N SER A 176 12.78 3.26 16.48
CA SER A 176 13.54 2.37 17.39
C SER A 176 14.07 3.05 18.65
N THR A 177 13.79 4.35 18.87
CA THR A 177 14.39 5.12 19.97
C THR A 177 13.32 5.93 20.71
N PRO A 178 12.56 5.32 21.63
CA PRO A 178 11.44 5.98 22.30
C PRO A 178 11.83 7.19 23.16
N SER A 179 13.10 7.27 23.57
CA SER A 179 13.65 8.42 24.33
C SER A 179 13.97 9.63 23.46
N SER A 180 14.10 9.49 22.14
CA SER A 180 14.27 10.64 21.24
C SER A 180 12.92 11.34 21.09
N GLY A 181 12.89 12.65 21.20
CA GLY A 181 11.68 13.47 21.22
C GLY A 181 10.64 13.14 20.14
N ARG A 182 9.42 13.61 20.36
CA ARG A 182 8.29 13.49 19.42
C ARG A 182 8.08 14.84 18.74
N LEU A 183 7.82 14.81 17.43
CA LEU A 183 7.45 15.99 16.66
C LEU A 183 5.94 15.94 16.37
N ALA A 184 5.19 16.89 16.94
CA ALA A 184 3.78 17.04 16.62
C ALA A 184 3.62 17.86 15.34
N LEU A 185 2.83 17.34 14.42
CA LEU A 185 2.48 17.93 13.13
C LEU A 185 0.98 18.20 13.14
N ASN A 186 0.59 19.43 13.46
CA ASN A 186 -0.79 19.78 13.73
C ASN A 186 -1.54 20.14 12.45
N TRP A 187 -2.73 19.58 12.28
CA TRP A 187 -3.69 19.94 11.26
C TRP A 187 -5.08 19.48 11.67
N ILE A 188 -6.07 20.35 11.62
CA ILE A 188 -7.43 20.08 12.09
C ILE A 188 -8.11 18.96 11.28
N GLY A 189 -8.87 18.11 11.96
CA GLY A 189 -9.67 17.04 11.36
C GLY A 189 -9.03 15.65 11.41
N SER A 190 -9.78 14.66 10.93
CA SER A 190 -9.35 13.26 10.95
C SER A 190 -8.38 12.97 9.81
N GLN A 191 -7.24 12.38 10.17
CA GLN A 191 -6.26 11.85 9.24
C GLN A 191 -6.53 10.35 9.09
N LEU A 192 -6.88 9.89 7.88
CA LEU A 192 -7.34 8.50 7.62
C LEU A 192 -6.24 7.55 7.17
N ALA A 193 -5.15 8.09 6.70
CA ALA A 193 -3.98 7.35 6.25
C ALA A 193 -2.77 8.28 6.21
N CYS A 194 -1.56 7.74 6.17
CA CYS A 194 -0.37 8.54 5.91
C CYS A 194 0.68 7.78 5.09
N THR A 195 1.58 8.54 4.50
CA THR A 195 2.75 8.02 3.80
C THR A 195 3.94 8.96 4.00
N LEU A 196 5.14 8.39 4.12
CA LEU A 196 6.41 9.12 4.11
C LEU A 196 7.06 8.99 2.73
N SER A 197 7.59 10.09 2.21
CA SER A 197 8.33 10.03 0.95
C SER A 197 9.58 9.14 1.09
N PRO A 198 10.00 8.42 0.03
CA PRO A 198 11.17 7.54 0.06
C PRO A 198 12.46 8.22 0.55
N ASP A 199 12.63 9.50 0.22
CA ASP A 199 13.74 10.34 0.68
C ASP A 199 13.55 10.90 2.10
N GLY A 200 12.37 10.67 2.70
CA GLY A 200 12.00 11.06 4.05
C GLY A 200 11.80 12.57 4.24
N ARG A 201 11.64 13.37 3.18
CA ARG A 201 11.45 14.82 3.28
C ARG A 201 10.02 15.23 3.57
N TYR A 202 9.05 14.37 3.26
CA TYR A 202 7.63 14.71 3.36
C TYR A 202 6.85 13.62 4.10
N LEU A 203 5.94 14.06 4.98
CA LEU A 203 4.86 13.24 5.51
C LEU A 203 3.56 13.77 4.92
N ILE A 204 2.78 12.88 4.30
CA ILE A 204 1.50 13.21 3.67
C ILE A 204 0.40 12.39 4.34
N THR A 205 -0.75 13.01 4.61
CA THR A 205 -1.94 12.37 5.17
C THR A 205 -3.15 12.53 4.26
N ALA A 206 -4.03 11.53 4.25
CA ALA A 206 -5.36 11.63 3.66
C ALA A 206 -6.36 12.15 4.69
N LEU A 207 -7.18 13.11 4.28
CA LEU A 207 -8.16 13.74 5.13
C LEU A 207 -9.55 13.09 4.99
N GLN A 208 -10.34 13.14 6.05
CA GLN A 208 -11.76 12.79 6.02
C GLN A 208 -12.54 13.68 5.04
N GLU A 209 -12.12 14.93 4.85
CA GLU A 209 -12.76 15.97 4.03
C GLU A 209 -12.33 15.94 2.55
N THR A 210 -12.00 14.79 2.00
CA THR A 210 -11.60 14.61 0.59
C THR A 210 -10.46 15.53 0.16
N GLY A 211 -9.26 15.24 0.63
CA GLY A 211 -8.05 15.97 0.28
C GLY A 211 -6.84 15.37 0.98
N LEU A 212 -5.69 15.93 0.68
CA LEU A 212 -4.46 15.58 1.38
C LEU A 212 -3.91 16.80 2.11
N HIS A 213 -3.29 16.54 3.23
CA HIS A 213 -2.42 17.47 3.90
C HIS A 213 -1.02 16.88 4.02
N GLY A 214 -0.01 17.73 4.04
CA GLY A 214 1.36 17.26 4.16
C GLY A 214 2.28 18.27 4.82
N TRP A 215 3.41 17.78 5.29
CA TRP A 215 4.47 18.58 5.89
C TRP A 215 5.81 18.28 5.22
N GLN A 216 6.51 19.33 4.87
CA GLN A 216 7.93 19.28 4.51
C GLN A 216 8.73 19.24 5.80
N LEU A 217 9.25 18.08 6.16
CA LEU A 217 9.76 17.80 7.49
C LEU A 217 10.93 18.67 7.97
N PRO A 218 11.95 19.00 7.14
CA PRO A 218 13.06 19.82 7.60
C PRO A 218 12.63 21.25 8.03
N GLU A 219 11.75 21.87 7.25
CA GLU A 219 11.31 23.24 7.47
C GLU A 219 9.98 23.35 8.19
N LEU A 220 9.30 22.24 8.43
CA LEU A 220 7.95 22.14 9.00
C LEU A 220 6.91 22.98 8.25
N ARG A 221 7.10 23.16 6.96
CA ARG A 221 6.11 23.84 6.11
C ARG A 221 5.01 22.87 5.75
N ASP A 222 3.79 23.29 5.98
CA ASP A 222 2.61 22.55 5.61
C ASP A 222 2.16 22.83 4.18
N MET A 223 1.40 21.92 3.60
CA MET A 223 0.84 22.02 2.27
C MET A 223 -0.51 21.30 2.18
N ARG A 224 -1.41 21.83 1.37
CA ARG A 224 -2.70 21.21 1.11
C ARG A 224 -2.83 20.86 -0.36
N MET A 225 -3.32 19.66 -0.64
CA MET A 225 -3.60 19.14 -1.97
C MET A 225 -5.08 18.80 -2.03
N SER A 226 -5.81 19.43 -2.97
CA SER A 226 -7.27 19.33 -3.10
C SER A 226 -7.67 18.96 -4.53
N GLY A 227 -8.97 18.78 -4.77
CA GLY A 227 -9.50 18.44 -6.10
C GLY A 227 -9.92 16.97 -6.23
N TYR A 228 -10.13 16.29 -5.10
CA TYR A 228 -10.57 14.89 -5.05
C TYR A 228 -12.10 14.79 -5.03
N ALA A 229 -12.62 13.85 -5.82
CA ALA A 229 -14.05 13.52 -5.81
C ALA A 229 -14.46 12.63 -4.63
N ALA A 230 -13.51 11.82 -4.12
CA ALA A 230 -13.71 10.90 -3.02
C ALA A 230 -12.49 10.87 -2.08
N LYS A 231 -12.60 10.15 -0.96
CA LYS A 231 -11.48 9.96 -0.02
C LYS A 231 -10.33 9.19 -0.68
N THR A 232 -9.11 9.68 -0.49
CA THR A 232 -7.90 8.96 -0.92
C THR A 232 -7.64 7.79 0.02
N ARG A 233 -7.53 6.58 -0.55
CA ARG A 233 -7.28 5.33 0.17
C ARG A 233 -6.00 4.62 -0.26
N SER A 234 -5.39 5.08 -1.34
CA SER A 234 -4.19 4.46 -1.91
C SER A 234 -3.16 5.53 -2.26
N PHE A 235 -1.93 5.29 -1.84
CA PHE A 235 -0.75 6.11 -2.11
C PHE A 235 0.33 5.25 -2.75
N SER A 236 1.02 5.80 -3.73
CA SER A 236 2.24 5.18 -4.25
C SER A 236 3.25 6.25 -4.65
N TRP A 237 4.45 6.16 -4.09
CA TRP A 237 5.58 6.99 -4.49
C TRP A 237 6.33 6.34 -5.65
N ASP A 238 6.78 7.16 -6.59
CA ASP A 238 7.80 6.69 -7.51
C ASP A 238 9.15 6.49 -6.78
N ARG A 239 10.01 5.64 -7.32
CA ARG A 239 11.30 5.27 -6.69
C ARG A 239 12.24 6.45 -6.41
N ARG A 240 12.05 7.59 -7.08
CA ARG A 240 12.87 8.80 -6.96
C ARG A 240 12.26 9.86 -6.05
N ALA A 241 11.11 9.57 -5.43
CA ALA A 241 10.34 10.55 -4.65
C ALA A 241 9.97 11.83 -5.43
N LYS A 242 9.82 11.73 -6.75
CA LYS A 242 9.42 12.85 -7.62
C LYS A 242 7.92 12.99 -7.74
N TRP A 243 7.21 11.85 -7.66
CA TRP A 243 5.78 11.76 -7.84
C TRP A 243 5.13 10.97 -6.71
N LEU A 244 4.01 11.48 -6.22
CA LEU A 244 3.07 10.74 -5.38
C LEU A 244 1.80 10.51 -6.18
N ALA A 245 1.53 9.26 -6.56
CA ALA A 245 0.25 8.86 -7.13
C ALA A 245 -0.77 8.60 -6.02
N THR A 246 -2.01 9.00 -6.26
CA THR A 246 -3.11 8.90 -5.30
C THR A 246 -4.41 8.49 -5.98
N SER A 247 -5.26 7.77 -5.23
CA SER A 247 -6.64 7.42 -5.59
C SER A 247 -7.63 8.49 -5.16
N GLY A 248 -8.91 8.33 -5.48
CA GLY A 248 -10.01 9.17 -5.01
C GLY A 248 -10.58 10.16 -6.03
N ASP A 249 -10.28 9.97 -7.31
CA ASP A 249 -10.89 10.69 -8.44
C ASP A 249 -11.13 9.70 -9.59
N ALA A 250 -11.80 10.12 -10.66
CA ALA A 250 -11.92 9.33 -11.89
C ALA A 250 -10.58 9.18 -12.63
N ARG A 251 -9.58 9.90 -12.21
CA ARG A 251 -8.20 9.89 -12.72
C ARG A 251 -7.20 9.56 -11.63
N ALA A 252 -6.11 8.93 -11.97
CA ALA A 252 -4.97 8.86 -11.07
C ALA A 252 -4.35 10.25 -10.95
N ILE A 253 -4.27 10.78 -9.72
CA ILE A 253 -3.72 12.12 -9.45
C ILE A 253 -2.26 11.97 -9.02
N LEU A 254 -1.33 12.55 -9.79
CA LEU A 254 0.10 12.52 -9.50
C LEU A 254 0.59 13.90 -9.06
N TRP A 255 0.96 14.02 -7.80
CA TRP A 255 1.52 15.23 -7.23
C TRP A 255 3.02 15.32 -7.44
N PRO A 256 3.55 16.46 -7.95
CA PRO A 256 4.99 16.64 -8.19
C PRO A 256 5.72 17.04 -6.91
N PHE A 257 6.62 16.17 -6.44
CA PHE A 257 7.48 16.42 -5.28
C PHE A 257 8.93 16.77 -5.64
N GLU A 258 9.24 16.89 -6.92
CA GLU A 258 10.56 17.30 -7.38
C GLU A 258 10.88 18.74 -6.99
N GLY A 259 12.14 18.98 -6.56
CA GLY A 259 12.63 20.29 -6.15
C GLY A 259 12.47 20.54 -4.64
N LYS A 260 12.63 21.83 -4.25
CA LYS A 260 12.73 22.22 -2.84
C LYS A 260 11.36 22.41 -2.14
N THR A 261 10.30 22.68 -2.91
CA THR A 261 9.00 23.08 -2.36
C THR A 261 7.91 22.00 -2.50
N GLY A 262 8.27 20.82 -3.01
CA GLY A 262 7.28 19.77 -3.28
C GLY A 262 6.21 20.21 -4.28
N PRO A 263 4.92 19.91 -4.02
CA PRO A 263 3.80 20.23 -4.91
C PRO A 263 3.35 21.71 -4.83
N MET A 264 3.90 22.50 -3.91
CA MET A 264 3.44 23.87 -3.68
C MET A 264 3.60 24.75 -4.94
N GLY A 265 2.48 25.34 -5.39
CA GLY A 265 2.44 26.17 -6.60
C GLY A 265 2.53 25.40 -7.91
N LYS A 266 2.39 24.07 -7.89
CA LYS A 266 2.41 23.22 -9.07
C LYS A 266 1.08 22.48 -9.22
N ALA A 267 0.64 22.33 -10.48
CA ALA A 267 -0.51 21.48 -10.79
C ALA A 267 -0.12 19.99 -10.76
N PRO A 268 -1.02 19.10 -10.30
CA PRO A 268 -0.82 17.67 -10.46
C PRO A 268 -0.99 17.24 -11.94
N LEU A 269 -0.42 16.10 -12.29
CA LEU A 269 -0.82 15.38 -13.48
C LEU A 269 -2.09 14.58 -13.18
N LEU A 270 -3.04 14.59 -14.13
CA LEU A 270 -4.29 13.87 -14.08
C LEU A 270 -4.27 12.84 -15.20
N LEU A 271 -4.15 11.56 -14.87
CA LEU A 271 -3.83 10.50 -15.82
C LEU A 271 -4.90 9.42 -15.83
N ALA A 272 -5.03 8.76 -17.00
CA ALA A 272 -5.89 7.58 -17.17
C ALA A 272 -7.34 7.85 -16.76
N GLU A 273 -7.96 8.88 -17.29
CA GLU A 273 -9.36 9.22 -16.98
C GLU A 273 -10.32 8.09 -17.39
N ARG A 274 -11.17 7.68 -16.43
CA ARG A 274 -12.24 6.71 -16.66
C ARG A 274 -13.55 7.26 -16.14
N LYS A 275 -14.42 7.69 -17.08
CA LYS A 275 -15.73 8.25 -16.74
C LYS A 275 -16.63 7.18 -16.11
N GLY A 276 -17.27 7.52 -15.00
CA GLY A 276 -18.20 6.64 -14.28
C GLY A 276 -17.54 5.68 -13.30
N ALA A 277 -16.20 5.67 -13.20
CA ALA A 277 -15.47 4.87 -12.21
C ALA A 277 -14.49 5.75 -11.44
N LEU A 278 -14.11 5.31 -10.24
CA LEU A 278 -13.13 5.96 -9.39
C LEU A 278 -11.85 5.12 -9.33
N VAL A 279 -10.71 5.76 -9.31
CA VAL A 279 -9.45 5.09 -8.97
C VAL A 279 -9.49 4.66 -7.51
N THR A 280 -9.28 3.37 -7.28
CA THR A 280 -9.32 2.75 -5.96
C THR A 280 -7.94 2.39 -5.45
N ARG A 281 -7.06 1.93 -6.34
CA ARG A 281 -5.68 1.53 -6.05
C ARG A 281 -4.72 2.09 -7.07
N VAL A 282 -3.53 2.46 -6.59
CA VAL A 282 -2.41 2.91 -7.43
C VAL A 282 -1.12 2.25 -6.95
N ALA A 283 -0.26 1.82 -7.87
CA ALA A 283 1.02 1.24 -7.55
C ALA A 283 2.07 1.59 -8.62
N PHE A 284 3.07 2.38 -8.26
CA PHE A 284 4.22 2.61 -9.14
C PHE A 284 5.05 1.33 -9.28
N HIS A 285 5.49 1.08 -10.49
CA HIS A 285 6.45 0.01 -10.74
C HIS A 285 7.77 0.32 -10.02
N PRO A 286 8.41 -0.69 -9.37
CA PRO A 286 9.59 -0.42 -8.52
C PRO A 286 10.84 0.05 -9.28
N ARG A 287 10.90 -0.18 -10.59
CA ARG A 287 12.09 0.15 -11.42
C ARG A 287 11.79 1.07 -12.59
N ASP A 288 10.63 0.92 -13.23
CA ASP A 288 10.24 1.66 -14.43
C ASP A 288 9.30 2.82 -14.10
N ASP A 289 9.27 3.82 -14.97
CA ASP A 289 8.39 4.98 -14.82
C ASP A 289 6.99 4.64 -15.39
N VAL A 290 6.32 3.65 -14.77
CA VAL A 290 4.94 3.23 -15.07
C VAL A 290 4.15 3.10 -13.78
N LEU A 291 2.85 3.34 -13.87
CA LEU A 291 1.89 3.26 -12.78
C LEU A 291 0.80 2.24 -13.12
N ALA A 292 0.56 1.30 -12.22
CA ALA A 292 -0.64 0.47 -12.27
C ALA A 292 -1.79 1.20 -11.55
N VAL A 293 -2.97 1.18 -12.16
CA VAL A 293 -4.17 1.87 -11.69
C VAL A 293 -5.34 0.90 -11.71
N GLY A 294 -5.98 0.70 -10.58
CA GLY A 294 -7.19 -0.10 -10.41
C GLY A 294 -8.41 0.79 -10.13
N TYR A 295 -9.55 0.40 -10.69
CA TYR A 295 -10.79 1.19 -10.64
C TYR A 295 -11.91 0.48 -9.89
N SER A 296 -12.94 1.26 -9.56
CA SER A 296 -14.16 0.78 -8.88
C SER A 296 -15.06 -0.11 -9.74
N ASP A 297 -14.84 -0.16 -11.04
CA ASP A 297 -15.52 -1.05 -11.97
C ASP A 297 -14.66 -2.27 -12.38
N GLY A 298 -13.59 -2.53 -11.62
CA GLY A 298 -12.70 -3.65 -11.82
C GLY A 298 -11.67 -3.48 -12.93
N THR A 299 -11.73 -2.39 -13.70
CA THR A 299 -10.74 -2.14 -14.76
C THR A 299 -9.35 -1.93 -14.16
N MET A 300 -8.36 -2.54 -14.80
CA MET A 300 -6.94 -2.36 -14.49
C MET A 300 -6.19 -1.78 -15.67
N LEU A 301 -5.44 -0.70 -15.45
CA LEU A 301 -4.60 -0.06 -16.47
C LEU A 301 -3.14 0.01 -16.01
N LEU A 302 -2.21 -0.09 -16.97
CA LEU A 302 -0.88 0.50 -16.85
C LEU A 302 -0.88 1.87 -17.52
N VAL A 303 -0.22 2.82 -16.88
CA VAL A 303 -0.12 4.21 -17.34
C VAL A 303 1.33 4.62 -17.37
N ARG A 304 1.74 5.28 -18.44
CA ARG A 304 3.04 5.94 -18.54
C ARG A 304 2.88 7.44 -18.24
N PRO A 305 3.40 7.96 -17.12
CA PRO A 305 3.17 9.35 -16.72
C PRO A 305 3.69 10.41 -17.71
N ALA A 306 4.67 10.05 -18.53
CA ALA A 306 5.31 10.99 -19.44
C ALA A 306 4.39 11.49 -20.57
N ASP A 307 3.41 10.69 -21.00
CA ASP A 307 2.57 10.97 -22.16
C ASP A 307 1.12 10.44 -22.03
N ASP A 308 0.73 10.04 -20.83
CA ASP A 308 -0.59 9.45 -20.50
C ASP A 308 -0.99 8.24 -21.38
N ARG A 309 -0.03 7.54 -21.96
CA ARG A 309 -0.33 6.30 -22.65
C ARG A 309 -0.77 5.24 -21.67
N THR A 310 -1.88 4.59 -21.99
CA THR A 310 -2.46 3.52 -21.21
C THR A 310 -2.40 2.18 -21.92
N LEU A 311 -2.32 1.12 -21.15
CA LEU A 311 -2.41 -0.26 -21.59
C LEU A 311 -3.44 -0.97 -20.72
N LEU A 312 -4.43 -1.61 -21.36
CA LEU A 312 -5.47 -2.36 -20.67
C LEU A 312 -4.89 -3.68 -20.14
N LEU A 313 -4.93 -3.85 -18.80
CA LEU A 313 -4.49 -5.08 -18.14
C LEU A 313 -5.66 -6.05 -17.92
N ASP A 314 -6.77 -5.53 -17.39
CA ASP A 314 -8.02 -6.24 -17.16
C ASP A 314 -9.19 -5.31 -17.51
N ASP A 315 -10.21 -5.86 -18.16
CA ASP A 315 -11.33 -5.08 -18.74
C ASP A 315 -12.51 -4.89 -17.80
N GLY A 316 -12.39 -5.34 -16.55
CA GLY A 316 -13.35 -5.05 -15.52
C GLY A 316 -13.88 -6.25 -14.76
N GLY A 317 -14.77 -5.96 -13.84
CA GLY A 317 -15.33 -6.89 -12.89
C GLY A 317 -15.91 -6.14 -11.70
N ALA A 318 -15.43 -6.49 -10.52
CA ALA A 318 -15.81 -5.85 -9.26
C ALA A 318 -14.73 -4.84 -8.81
N TYR A 319 -15.03 -4.08 -7.77
CA TYR A 319 -14.15 -3.04 -7.20
C TYR A 319 -12.76 -3.58 -6.85
N ILE A 320 -11.68 -2.97 -7.35
CA ILE A 320 -10.30 -3.38 -7.04
C ILE A 320 -9.97 -3.02 -5.59
N THR A 321 -9.73 -4.04 -4.77
CA THR A 321 -9.45 -3.93 -3.33
C THR A 321 -7.97 -4.04 -3.00
N ALA A 322 -7.18 -4.73 -3.82
CA ALA A 322 -5.75 -4.95 -3.61
C ALA A 322 -4.96 -4.78 -4.91
N LEU A 323 -3.72 -4.27 -4.81
CA LEU A 323 -2.83 -4.07 -5.96
C LEU A 323 -1.38 -3.99 -5.48
N ALA A 324 -0.50 -4.82 -6.02
CA ALA A 324 0.92 -4.82 -5.68
C ALA A 324 1.81 -5.33 -6.80
N TRP A 325 2.97 -4.68 -6.97
CA TRP A 325 4.09 -5.19 -7.75
C TRP A 325 4.99 -6.09 -6.91
N SER A 326 5.60 -7.09 -7.53
CA SER A 326 6.78 -7.76 -6.97
C SER A 326 7.97 -6.80 -6.88
N ASP A 327 8.91 -7.04 -5.96
CA ASP A 327 10.07 -6.14 -5.73
C ASP A 327 10.95 -5.94 -6.98
N ASP A 328 11.02 -6.95 -7.83
CA ASP A 328 11.74 -6.90 -9.09
C ASP A 328 10.94 -6.26 -10.23
N GLY A 329 9.63 -6.03 -10.03
CA GLY A 329 8.72 -5.52 -11.04
C GLY A 329 8.36 -6.54 -12.11
N ALA A 330 8.77 -7.80 -11.97
CA ALA A 330 8.49 -8.84 -12.95
C ALA A 330 7.02 -9.28 -12.91
N ARG A 331 6.33 -9.08 -11.77
CA ARG A 331 4.94 -9.49 -11.59
C ARG A 331 4.08 -8.37 -11.02
N LEU A 332 2.82 -8.34 -11.47
CA LEU A 332 1.76 -7.51 -10.92
C LEU A 332 0.62 -8.40 -10.45
N GLY A 333 0.16 -8.18 -9.22
CA GLY A 333 -1.03 -8.83 -8.68
C GLY A 333 -2.09 -7.80 -8.33
N TRP A 334 -3.36 -8.10 -8.61
CA TRP A 334 -4.52 -7.33 -8.16
C TRP A 334 -5.64 -8.25 -7.71
N GLY A 335 -6.51 -7.74 -6.86
CA GLY A 335 -7.69 -8.45 -6.38
C GLY A 335 -8.91 -7.55 -6.35
N ASP A 336 -10.08 -8.12 -6.60
CA ASP A 336 -11.36 -7.42 -6.53
C ASP A 336 -12.23 -7.91 -5.37
N GLU A 337 -13.31 -7.19 -5.06
CA GLU A 337 -14.20 -7.47 -3.92
C GLU A 337 -14.94 -8.82 -4.03
N ASP A 338 -15.05 -9.41 -5.22
CA ASP A 338 -15.65 -10.72 -5.46
C ASP A 338 -14.66 -11.88 -5.24
N GLY A 339 -13.42 -11.59 -4.86
CA GLY A 339 -12.37 -12.61 -4.60
C GLY A 339 -11.59 -13.03 -5.84
N ARG A 340 -11.77 -12.37 -6.98
CA ARG A 340 -10.98 -12.64 -8.18
C ARG A 340 -9.61 -12.01 -8.06
N ILE A 341 -8.57 -12.80 -8.23
CA ILE A 341 -7.17 -12.38 -8.28
C ILE A 341 -6.69 -12.45 -9.71
N GLY A 342 -6.15 -11.34 -10.21
CA GLY A 342 -5.36 -11.31 -11.45
C GLY A 342 -3.87 -11.32 -11.13
N ILE A 343 -3.11 -12.15 -11.82
CA ILE A 343 -1.65 -12.16 -11.79
C ILE A 343 -1.15 -12.02 -13.22
N LEU A 344 -0.27 -11.05 -13.42
CA LEU A 344 0.38 -10.82 -14.71
C LEU A 344 1.90 -10.93 -14.55
N ASP A 345 2.52 -11.76 -15.39
CA ASP A 345 3.97 -11.85 -15.54
C ASP A 345 4.40 -10.91 -16.68
N MET A 346 5.19 -9.88 -16.34
CA MET A 346 5.68 -8.89 -17.29
C MET A 346 6.85 -9.40 -18.15
N GLU A 347 7.46 -10.51 -17.78
CA GLU A 347 8.56 -11.17 -18.51
C GLU A 347 8.08 -12.34 -19.38
N ALA A 348 6.80 -12.73 -19.29
CA ALA A 348 6.24 -13.76 -20.13
C ALA A 348 6.42 -13.39 -21.61
N ARG A 349 7.15 -14.23 -22.34
CA ARG A 349 7.46 -13.99 -23.75
C ARG A 349 6.18 -14.05 -24.57
N ALA A 350 5.98 -13.01 -25.40
CA ALA A 350 4.99 -13.01 -26.47
C ALA A 350 5.26 -14.13 -27.48
#